data_f0816840e4fa84b5b86988290c0fc727
#
_entry.id   f0816840e4fa84b5b86988290c0fc727
#
_cell.length_a   1.000
_cell.length_b   1.000
_cell.length_c   1.000
_cell.angle_alpha   90.00
_cell.angle_beta   90.00
_cell.angle_gamma   90.00
#
_symmetry.space_group_name_H-M   'P 1'
#
loop_
_entity.id
_entity.type
_entity.pdbx_description
1 polymer ?
#
loop_
_entity_poly.entity_id
_entity_poly.type
_entity_poly.pdbx_seq_one_letter_code
_entity_poly.pdbx_strand_id
1 'polypeptide(L)'
;CNRSLPFNAMPATKAPVDNFDESLKDLAPRGFHFCNKVTFVTVALIASAVPAYLFYSKFFSVSLSYYPVFIVATLVCAVLLTISYMKLATQEFGRVLLRKKTMGEEMEENAARKEAMSYSMFIVNLIYEASVFLLAFVMLPRINMNIPTYAVYALVAGLSGVAAFGFSYGLI
;
A
#
# COMPACT_ATOMS: atom_id res chain seq x y z
N CYS A 1 1.13 -62.52 35.46
CA CYS A 1 1.28 -61.16 35.95
C CYS A 1 1.21 -60.18 34.77
N ASN A 2 -0.02 -59.78 34.42
CA ASN A 2 -0.25 -58.73 33.41
C ASN A 2 -0.38 -57.38 34.13
N ARG A 3 0.63 -56.56 34.00
CA ARG A 3 0.53 -55.12 34.37
C ARG A 3 0.10 -54.32 33.12
N SER A 4 -1.17 -53.93 33.07
CA SER A 4 -1.68 -52.91 32.14
C SER A 4 -1.09 -51.57 32.54
N LEU A 5 -0.33 -50.97 31.63
CA LEU A 5 0.17 -49.60 31.75
C LEU A 5 -1.02 -48.64 31.51
N PRO A 6 -1.16 -47.56 32.29
CA PRO A 6 -2.20 -46.57 32.04
C PRO A 6 -1.89 -45.78 30.77
N PHE A 7 -2.88 -45.71 29.90
CA PHE A 7 -2.88 -44.87 28.69
C PHE A 7 -2.91 -43.40 29.14
N ASN A 8 -1.73 -42.77 29.18
CA ASN A 8 -1.65 -41.34 29.41
C ASN A 8 -2.29 -40.64 28.21
N ALA A 9 -3.48 -40.09 28.43
CA ALA A 9 -4.13 -39.20 27.48
C ALA A 9 -3.18 -38.01 27.24
N MET A 10 -2.66 -37.89 26.01
CA MET A 10 -1.96 -36.67 25.55
C MET A 10 -2.89 -35.49 25.74
N PRO A 11 -2.44 -34.40 26.38
CA PRO A 11 -3.22 -33.18 26.42
C PRO A 11 -3.44 -32.71 24.99
N ALA A 12 -4.71 -32.44 24.64
CA ALA A 12 -5.10 -31.89 23.35
C ALA A 12 -4.28 -30.61 23.12
N THR A 13 -3.35 -30.69 22.17
CA THR A 13 -2.57 -29.53 21.70
C THR A 13 -3.56 -28.52 21.15
N LYS A 14 -3.82 -27.44 21.88
CA LYS A 14 -4.54 -26.28 21.35
C LYS A 14 -3.91 -25.88 20.01
N ALA A 15 -4.74 -25.74 19.01
CA ALA A 15 -4.30 -25.37 17.66
C ALA A 15 -3.46 -24.08 17.70
N PRO A 16 -2.35 -24.00 16.92
CA PRO A 16 -1.35 -22.92 17.01
C PRO A 16 -1.80 -21.59 16.37
N VAL A 17 -3.11 -21.35 16.23
CA VAL A 17 -3.66 -20.19 15.52
C VAL A 17 -3.52 -18.90 16.32
N ASP A 18 -3.58 -18.95 17.62
CA ASP A 18 -3.57 -17.74 18.48
C ASP A 18 -2.16 -17.15 18.70
N ASN A 19 -1.10 -17.95 18.56
CA ASN A 19 0.27 -17.49 18.78
C ASN A 19 0.86 -16.70 17.60
N PHE A 20 0.24 -16.77 16.42
CA PHE A 20 0.75 -16.12 15.21
C PHE A 20 0.55 -14.59 15.24
N ASP A 21 -0.63 -14.16 15.62
CA ASP A 21 -0.96 -12.72 15.70
C ASP A 21 -0.23 -12.04 16.89
N GLU A 22 0.01 -12.78 17.96
CA GLU A 22 0.78 -12.30 19.11
C GLU A 22 2.27 -12.20 18.77
N SER A 23 2.83 -13.19 18.08
CA SER A 23 4.20 -13.14 17.56
C SER A 23 4.41 -12.03 16.51
N LEU A 24 3.39 -11.71 15.72
CA LEU A 24 3.43 -10.58 14.79
C LEU A 24 3.43 -9.22 15.49
N LYS A 25 2.72 -9.09 16.61
CA LYS A 25 2.70 -7.87 17.41
C LYS A 25 4.03 -7.59 18.10
N ASP A 26 4.68 -8.62 18.60
CA ASP A 26 6.01 -8.52 19.24
C ASP A 26 7.13 -8.23 18.23
N LEU A 27 6.96 -8.66 16.97
CA LEU A 27 7.86 -8.40 15.86
C LEU A 27 7.54 -7.07 15.14
N ALA A 28 6.45 -6.38 15.53
CA ALA A 28 6.09 -5.11 14.93
C ALA A 28 7.24 -4.09 15.12
N PRO A 29 7.79 -3.54 14.04
CA PRO A 29 8.96 -2.67 14.12
C PRO A 29 8.62 -1.43 14.96
N ARG A 30 9.52 -1.08 15.87
CA ARG A 30 9.56 0.25 16.49
C ARG A 30 9.70 1.26 15.35
N GLY A 31 8.60 1.78 14.86
CA GLY A 31 8.41 2.77 13.80
C GLY A 31 9.49 2.90 12.72
N PHE A 32 9.09 3.20 11.50
CA PHE A 32 10.05 3.48 10.43
C PHE A 32 10.88 4.73 10.78
N HIS A 33 12.20 4.65 10.63
CA HIS A 33 13.13 5.76 10.80
C HIS A 33 12.73 6.95 9.90
N PHE A 34 13.08 8.16 10.31
CA PHE A 34 12.76 9.39 9.56
C PHE A 34 13.18 9.33 8.09
N CYS A 35 14.39 8.81 7.79
CA CYS A 35 14.85 8.63 6.40
C CYS A 35 13.92 7.79 5.54
N ASN A 36 13.32 6.74 6.09
CA ASN A 36 12.39 5.89 5.36
C ASN A 36 11.06 6.61 5.06
N LYS A 37 10.62 7.49 5.98
CA LYS A 37 9.42 8.33 5.75
C LYS A 37 9.64 9.32 4.62
N VAL A 38 10.83 9.94 4.55
CA VAL A 38 11.18 10.85 3.44
C VAL A 38 11.14 10.11 2.10
N THR A 39 11.68 8.89 2.04
CA THR A 39 11.63 8.06 0.82
C THR A 39 10.18 7.80 0.38
N PHE A 40 9.29 7.42 1.31
CA PHE A 40 7.88 7.21 0.99
C PHE A 40 7.21 8.48 0.44
N VAL A 41 7.44 9.64 1.07
CA VAL A 41 6.88 10.92 0.60
C VAL A 41 7.40 11.27 -0.79
N THR A 42 8.70 11.10 -1.03
CA THR A 42 9.31 11.41 -2.34
C THR A 42 8.72 10.52 -3.45
N VAL A 43 8.64 9.21 -3.21
CA VAL A 43 8.06 8.27 -4.18
C VAL A 43 6.58 8.56 -4.40
N ALA A 44 5.81 8.87 -3.35
CA ALA A 44 4.39 9.23 -3.46
C ALA A 44 4.17 10.51 -4.30
N LEU A 45 5.03 11.52 -4.11
CA LEU A 45 4.97 12.76 -4.91
C LEU A 45 5.26 12.47 -6.38
N ILE A 46 6.28 11.67 -6.67
CA ILE A 46 6.61 11.30 -8.06
C ILE A 46 5.45 10.51 -8.68
N ALA A 47 4.94 9.48 -8.00
CA ALA A 47 3.86 8.66 -8.51
C ALA A 47 2.57 9.48 -8.74
N SER A 48 2.21 10.37 -7.82
CA SER A 48 1.01 11.22 -7.98
C SER A 48 1.17 12.31 -9.04
N ALA A 49 2.40 12.71 -9.37
CA ALA A 49 2.67 13.70 -10.42
C ALA A 49 2.52 13.13 -11.85
N VAL A 50 2.72 11.81 -12.03
CA VAL A 50 2.62 11.17 -13.36
C VAL A 50 1.23 11.34 -13.98
N PRO A 51 0.12 10.98 -13.31
CA PRO A 51 -1.22 11.23 -13.84
C PRO A 51 -1.51 12.71 -14.08
N ALA A 52 -1.07 13.60 -13.18
CA ALA A 52 -1.24 15.05 -13.35
C ALA A 52 -0.59 15.53 -14.64
N TYR A 53 0.64 15.11 -14.91
CA TYR A 53 1.37 15.44 -16.13
C TYR A 53 0.68 14.89 -17.38
N LEU A 54 0.21 13.65 -17.36
CA LEU A 54 -0.49 13.03 -18.49
C LEU A 54 -1.80 13.74 -18.80
N PHE A 55 -2.59 14.07 -17.78
CA PHE A 55 -3.83 14.85 -17.96
C PHE A 55 -3.57 16.25 -18.50
N TYR A 56 -2.51 16.90 -18.01
CA TYR A 56 -2.16 18.24 -18.48
C TYR A 56 -1.64 18.25 -19.92
N SER A 57 -0.68 17.35 -20.27
CA SER A 57 0.07 17.44 -21.51
C SER A 57 -0.59 16.73 -22.69
N LYS A 58 -1.30 15.63 -22.46
CA LYS A 58 -1.77 14.72 -23.51
C LYS A 58 -3.27 14.74 -23.74
N PHE A 59 -4.04 14.86 -22.67
CA PHE A 59 -5.50 14.74 -22.79
C PHE A 59 -6.20 16.08 -22.89
N PHE A 60 -5.63 17.15 -22.34
CA PHE A 60 -6.32 18.42 -22.27
C PHE A 60 -5.35 19.61 -22.30
N SER A 61 -5.55 20.51 -23.24
CA SER A 61 -4.93 21.83 -23.22
C SER A 61 -5.62 22.68 -22.14
N VAL A 62 -5.33 22.37 -20.85
CA VAL A 62 -6.00 23.03 -19.73
C VAL A 62 -5.48 24.46 -19.59
N SER A 63 -6.39 25.43 -19.47
CA SER A 63 -6.04 26.82 -19.16
C SER A 63 -5.28 26.87 -17.81
N LEU A 64 -4.22 27.70 -17.78
CA LEU A 64 -3.39 27.96 -16.57
C LEU A 64 -4.20 28.38 -15.33
N SER A 65 -5.45 28.84 -15.53
CA SER A 65 -6.33 29.23 -14.42
C SER A 65 -6.70 28.12 -13.45
N TYR A 66 -6.63 26.84 -13.85
CA TYR A 66 -7.02 25.70 -13.02
C TYR A 66 -5.87 24.96 -12.36
N TYR A 67 -4.65 25.50 -12.47
CA TYR A 67 -3.44 24.90 -11.86
C TYR A 67 -3.59 24.59 -10.37
N PRO A 68 -4.22 25.43 -9.54
CA PRO A 68 -4.36 25.16 -8.11
C PRO A 68 -5.10 23.85 -7.81
N VAL A 69 -6.11 23.51 -8.60
CA VAL A 69 -6.89 22.25 -8.40
C VAL A 69 -6.01 21.03 -8.64
N PHE A 70 -5.16 21.06 -9.68
CA PHE A 70 -4.22 19.98 -9.98
C PHE A 70 -3.21 19.79 -8.83
N ILE A 71 -2.66 20.88 -8.31
CA ILE A 71 -1.70 20.85 -7.20
C ILE A 71 -2.34 20.25 -5.95
N VAL A 72 -3.52 20.72 -5.56
CA VAL A 72 -4.22 20.25 -4.36
C VAL A 72 -4.59 18.77 -4.50
N ALA A 73 -5.16 18.35 -5.63
CA ALA A 73 -5.51 16.96 -5.87
C ALA A 73 -4.27 16.04 -5.81
N THR A 74 -3.17 16.45 -6.45
CA THR A 74 -1.89 15.71 -6.43
C THR A 74 -1.35 15.58 -5.01
N LEU A 75 -1.36 16.65 -4.21
CA LEU A 75 -0.90 16.62 -2.81
C LEU A 75 -1.75 15.70 -1.94
N VAL A 76 -3.07 15.74 -2.09
CA VAL A 76 -3.97 14.83 -1.37
C VAL A 76 -3.67 13.37 -1.73
N CYS A 77 -3.50 13.06 -3.01
CA CYS A 77 -3.11 11.72 -3.45
C CYS A 77 -1.75 11.29 -2.89
N ALA A 78 -0.76 12.18 -2.89
CA ALA A 78 0.56 11.88 -2.32
C ALA A 78 0.49 11.55 -0.82
N VAL A 79 -0.36 12.24 -0.06
CA VAL A 79 -0.59 11.93 1.36
C VAL A 79 -1.24 10.56 1.52
N LEU A 80 -2.29 10.25 0.76
CA LEU A 80 -2.96 8.94 0.80
C LEU A 80 -1.99 7.80 0.45
N LEU A 81 -1.19 7.96 -0.61
CA LEU A 81 -0.17 6.98 -1.00
C LEU A 81 0.89 6.78 0.09
N THR A 82 1.37 7.87 0.70
CA THR A 82 2.37 7.79 1.78
C THR A 82 1.85 6.97 2.97
N ILE A 83 0.61 7.19 3.38
CA ILE A 83 -0.03 6.43 4.46
C ILE A 83 -0.17 4.96 4.05
N SER A 84 -0.57 4.70 2.80
CA SER A 84 -0.71 3.35 2.25
C SER A 84 0.61 2.59 2.24
N TYR A 85 1.71 3.24 1.82
CA TYR A 85 3.05 2.62 1.86
C TYR A 85 3.47 2.26 3.28
N MET A 86 3.30 3.17 4.24
CA MET A 86 3.68 2.91 5.63
C MET A 86 2.89 1.74 6.22
N LYS A 87 1.60 1.69 5.94
CA LYS A 87 0.72 0.63 6.45
C LYS A 87 1.10 -0.73 5.87
N LEU A 88 1.21 -0.81 4.54
CA LEU A 88 1.54 -2.07 3.86
C LEU A 88 2.97 -2.53 4.19
N ALA A 89 3.95 -1.60 4.26
CA ALA A 89 5.31 -1.93 4.63
C ALA A 89 5.42 -2.54 6.04
N THR A 90 4.60 -2.04 6.98
CA THR A 90 4.56 -2.61 8.34
C THR A 90 4.01 -4.04 8.34
N GLN A 91 2.96 -4.30 7.57
CA GLN A 91 2.38 -5.64 7.45
C GLN A 91 3.34 -6.62 6.76
N GLU A 92 3.94 -6.21 5.64
CA GLU A 92 4.87 -7.06 4.88
C GLU A 92 6.18 -7.32 5.64
N PHE A 93 6.66 -6.38 6.45
CA PHE A 93 7.83 -6.59 7.28
C PHE A 93 7.65 -7.80 8.22
N GLY A 94 6.51 -7.90 8.89
CA GLY A 94 6.19 -9.06 9.72
C GLY A 94 6.17 -10.37 8.92
N ARG A 95 5.57 -10.36 7.73
CA ARG A 95 5.52 -11.55 6.85
C ARG A 95 6.89 -11.98 6.36
N VAL A 96 7.75 -11.02 5.98
CA VAL A 96 9.13 -11.29 5.53
C VAL A 96 9.94 -11.91 6.65
N LEU A 97 9.88 -11.37 7.87
CA LEU A 97 10.57 -11.91 9.02
C LEU A 97 10.14 -13.36 9.35
N LEU A 98 8.83 -13.62 9.33
CA LEU A 98 8.31 -14.95 9.59
C LEU A 98 8.77 -15.96 8.53
N ARG A 99 8.67 -15.60 7.25
CA ARG A 99 9.10 -16.44 6.13
C ARG A 99 10.57 -16.84 6.27
N LYS A 100 11.45 -15.90 6.58
CA LYS A 100 12.88 -16.16 6.70
C LYS A 100 13.23 -16.94 7.97
N LYS A 101 12.56 -16.67 9.09
CA LYS A 101 12.69 -17.47 10.29
C LYS A 101 12.33 -18.94 10.06
N THR A 102 11.32 -19.19 9.23
CA THR A 102 10.90 -20.57 8.88
C THR A 102 11.92 -21.27 7.98
N MET A 103 12.66 -20.51 7.17
CA MET A 103 13.71 -21.03 6.28
C MET A 103 15.08 -21.20 6.98
N GLY A 104 15.19 -20.81 8.26
CA GLY A 104 16.44 -20.93 9.02
C GLY A 104 17.56 -19.99 8.57
N GLU A 105 17.23 -18.95 7.81
CA GLU A 105 18.18 -17.95 7.37
C GLU A 105 18.45 -16.93 8.48
N GLU A 106 19.73 -16.73 8.84
CA GLU A 106 20.14 -15.57 9.64
C GLU A 106 19.89 -14.30 8.84
N MET A 107 18.97 -13.46 9.33
CA MET A 107 18.58 -12.29 8.60
C MET A 107 18.99 -11.01 9.27
N GLU A 108 19.63 -10.17 8.50
CA GLU A 108 19.80 -8.76 8.84
C GLU A 108 18.46 -8.03 8.79
N GLU A 109 17.97 -7.53 9.92
CA GLU A 109 16.69 -6.80 10.03
C GLU A 109 16.57 -5.67 8.99
N ASN A 110 17.70 -5.01 8.68
CA ASN A 110 17.75 -3.95 7.67
C ASN A 110 17.42 -4.43 6.25
N ALA A 111 17.82 -5.64 5.90
CA ALA A 111 17.51 -6.23 4.59
C ALA A 111 16.02 -6.55 4.47
N ALA A 112 15.40 -7.14 5.52
CA ALA A 112 13.96 -7.38 5.56
C ALA A 112 13.16 -6.10 5.45
N ARG A 113 13.61 -5.05 6.12
CA ARG A 113 12.95 -3.74 6.09
C ARG A 113 12.99 -3.13 4.70
N LYS A 114 14.14 -3.20 4.00
CA LYS A 114 14.26 -2.71 2.62
C LYS A 114 13.38 -3.50 1.66
N GLU A 115 13.33 -4.84 1.80
CA GLU A 115 12.47 -5.72 1.01
C GLU A 115 11.00 -5.34 1.17
N ALA A 116 10.51 -5.22 2.42
CA ALA A 116 9.14 -4.84 2.72
C ALA A 116 8.78 -3.44 2.20
N MET A 117 9.71 -2.46 2.30
CA MET A 117 9.52 -1.11 1.76
C MET A 117 9.38 -1.12 0.24
N SER A 118 10.31 -1.79 -0.45
CA SER A 118 10.30 -1.84 -1.92
C SER A 118 9.04 -2.54 -2.44
N TYR A 119 8.64 -3.63 -1.81
CA TYR A 119 7.42 -4.35 -2.15
C TYR A 119 6.17 -3.49 -1.95
N SER A 120 6.05 -2.82 -0.79
CA SER A 120 4.90 -1.98 -0.49
C SER A 120 4.75 -0.82 -1.47
N MET A 121 5.86 -0.12 -1.80
CA MET A 121 5.86 0.96 -2.78
C MET A 121 5.45 0.46 -4.17
N PHE A 122 5.99 -0.70 -4.59
CA PHE A 122 5.67 -1.28 -5.89
C PHE A 122 4.18 -1.63 -6.01
N ILE A 123 3.63 -2.38 -5.05
CA ILE A 123 2.23 -2.83 -5.10
C ILE A 123 1.24 -1.67 -5.02
N VAL A 124 1.46 -0.73 -4.09
CA VAL A 124 0.56 0.42 -3.95
C VAL A 124 0.58 1.31 -5.20
N ASN A 125 1.77 1.55 -5.79
CA ASN A 125 1.87 2.29 -7.04
C ASN A 125 1.18 1.56 -8.19
N LEU A 126 1.36 0.24 -8.29
CA LEU A 126 0.71 -0.56 -9.33
C LEU A 126 -0.82 -0.43 -9.23
N ILE A 127 -1.39 -0.53 -8.03
CA ILE A 127 -2.84 -0.39 -7.81
C ILE A 127 -3.30 1.03 -8.12
N TYR A 128 -2.55 2.03 -7.67
CA TYR A 128 -2.88 3.43 -7.93
C TYR A 128 -2.91 3.73 -9.43
N GLU A 129 -1.83 3.42 -10.15
CA GLU A 129 -1.72 3.68 -11.58
C GLU A 129 -2.74 2.86 -12.40
N ALA A 130 -2.93 1.58 -12.07
CA ALA A 130 -3.96 0.75 -12.72
C ALA A 130 -5.36 1.36 -12.51
N SER A 131 -5.68 1.84 -11.32
CA SER A 131 -6.94 2.51 -11.02
C SER A 131 -7.09 3.81 -11.77
N VAL A 132 -6.02 4.62 -11.88
CA VAL A 132 -6.01 5.86 -12.67
C VAL A 132 -6.32 5.56 -14.14
N PHE A 133 -5.64 4.58 -14.74
CA PHE A 133 -5.87 4.21 -16.13
C PHE A 133 -7.28 3.70 -16.36
N LEU A 134 -7.78 2.83 -15.50
CA LEU A 134 -9.12 2.26 -15.61
C LEU A 134 -10.20 3.36 -15.48
N LEU A 135 -10.09 4.22 -14.48
CA LEU A 135 -11.04 5.32 -14.26
C LEU A 135 -10.93 6.37 -15.37
N ALA A 136 -9.72 6.71 -15.83
CA ALA A 136 -9.53 7.62 -16.96
C ALA A 136 -10.19 7.07 -18.22
N PHE A 137 -10.00 5.78 -18.52
CA PHE A 137 -10.63 5.13 -19.68
C PHE A 137 -12.16 5.17 -19.64
N VAL A 138 -12.76 5.00 -18.46
CA VAL A 138 -14.21 5.06 -18.26
C VAL A 138 -14.72 6.50 -18.31
N MET A 139 -13.97 7.46 -17.76
CA MET A 139 -14.40 8.85 -17.63
C MET A 139 -14.13 9.68 -18.89
N LEU A 140 -13.05 9.40 -19.64
CA LEU A 140 -12.71 10.14 -20.87
C LEU A 140 -13.86 10.26 -21.88
N PRO A 141 -14.63 9.19 -22.20
CA PRO A 141 -15.76 9.31 -23.14
C PRO A 141 -16.90 10.20 -22.62
N ARG A 142 -16.97 10.40 -21.30
CA ARG A 142 -18.04 11.18 -20.64
C ARG A 142 -17.72 12.66 -20.51
N ILE A 143 -16.50 13.09 -20.81
CA ILE A 143 -16.09 14.51 -20.80
C ILE A 143 -16.88 15.33 -21.82
N ASN A 144 -17.30 14.73 -22.92
CA ASN A 144 -18.21 15.36 -23.89
C ASN A 144 -19.58 15.75 -23.30
N MET A 145 -19.88 15.40 -22.05
CA MET A 145 -21.11 15.71 -21.33
C MET A 145 -21.01 16.95 -20.41
N ASN A 146 -20.25 17.97 -20.79
CA ASN A 146 -20.12 19.25 -20.05
C ASN A 146 -19.44 19.17 -18.68
N ILE A 147 -18.67 18.13 -18.38
CA ILE A 147 -17.88 18.06 -17.13
C ILE A 147 -16.52 18.73 -17.38
N PRO A 148 -16.12 19.72 -16.57
CA PRO A 148 -14.85 20.38 -16.75
C PRO A 148 -13.67 19.41 -16.44
N THR A 149 -12.64 19.47 -17.25
CA THR A 149 -11.48 18.56 -17.22
C THR A 149 -10.79 18.48 -15.86
N TYR A 150 -10.68 19.58 -15.16
CA TYR A 150 -10.08 19.61 -13.82
C TYR A 150 -10.89 18.78 -12.80
N ALA A 151 -12.22 18.75 -12.94
CA ALA A 151 -13.08 17.94 -12.08
C ALA A 151 -12.91 16.45 -12.39
N VAL A 152 -12.76 16.09 -13.67
CA VAL A 152 -12.48 14.70 -14.06
C VAL A 152 -11.14 14.23 -13.49
N TYR A 153 -10.09 15.07 -13.60
CA TYR A 153 -8.80 14.74 -13.00
C TYR A 153 -8.90 14.54 -11.48
N ALA A 154 -9.54 15.49 -10.78
CA ALA A 154 -9.69 15.41 -9.33
C ALA A 154 -10.45 14.14 -8.88
N LEU A 155 -11.51 13.77 -9.62
CA LEU A 155 -12.26 12.53 -9.36
C LEU A 155 -11.42 11.29 -9.64
N VAL A 156 -10.75 11.21 -10.79
CA VAL A 156 -9.92 10.05 -11.16
C VAL A 156 -8.79 9.88 -10.16
N ALA A 157 -8.02 10.92 -9.89
CA ALA A 157 -6.90 10.89 -8.96
C ALA A 157 -7.36 10.57 -7.52
N GLY A 158 -8.42 11.25 -7.06
CA GLY A 158 -8.97 11.05 -5.73
C GLY A 158 -9.47 9.61 -5.50
N LEU A 159 -10.30 9.09 -6.41
CA LEU A 159 -10.82 7.72 -6.31
C LEU A 159 -9.71 6.67 -6.40
N SER A 160 -8.70 6.89 -7.25
CA SER A 160 -7.53 6.00 -7.34
C SER A 160 -6.71 6.01 -6.05
N GLY A 161 -6.53 7.18 -5.42
CA GLY A 161 -5.88 7.29 -4.12
C GLY A 161 -6.65 6.56 -3.02
N VAL A 162 -7.98 6.67 -3.01
CA VAL A 162 -8.85 5.96 -2.08
C VAL A 162 -8.80 4.45 -2.33
N ALA A 163 -8.76 3.99 -3.59
CA ALA A 163 -8.62 2.57 -3.93
C ALA A 163 -7.29 1.99 -3.39
N ALA A 164 -6.17 2.68 -3.63
CA ALA A 164 -4.86 2.29 -3.10
C ALA A 164 -4.83 2.25 -1.56
N PHE A 165 -5.48 3.24 -0.92
CA PHE A 165 -5.63 3.29 0.53
C PHE A 165 -6.48 2.12 1.04
N GLY A 166 -7.66 1.89 0.46
CA GLY A 166 -8.56 0.79 0.82
C GLY A 166 -7.88 -0.58 0.72
N PHE A 167 -7.11 -0.80 -0.33
CA PHE A 167 -6.30 -2.00 -0.48
C PHE A 167 -5.30 -2.18 0.67
N SER A 168 -4.60 -1.12 1.06
CA SER A 168 -3.61 -1.17 2.16
C SER A 168 -4.22 -1.53 3.52
N TYR A 169 -5.51 -1.30 3.69
CA TYR A 169 -6.26 -1.64 4.90
C TYR A 169 -7.01 -2.98 4.80
N GLY A 170 -6.91 -3.68 3.66
CA GLY A 170 -7.63 -4.94 3.44
C GLY A 170 -9.13 -4.76 3.32
N LEU A 171 -9.59 -3.59 2.83
CA LEU A 171 -11.01 -3.28 2.61
C LEU A 171 -11.49 -3.72 1.23
N ILE A 172 -10.56 -4.08 0.35
CA ILE A 172 -10.80 -4.54 -1.04
C ILE A 172 -10.04 -5.84 -1.25
#